data_623738df2701fc96910d6deea05ab148
#
_entry.id   623738df2701fc96910d6deea05ab148
#
_cell.length_a   1.000
_cell.length_b   1.000
_cell.length_c   1.000
_cell.angle_alpha   90.00
_cell.angle_beta   90.00
_cell.angle_gamma   90.00
#
_symmetry.space_group_name_H-M   'P 1'
#
loop_
_entity.id
_entity.type
_entity.pdbx_description
1 polymer ?
#
loop_
_entity_poly.entity_id
_entity_poly.type
_entity_poly.pdbx_seq_one_letter_code
_entity_poly.pdbx_strand_id
1 'polypeptide(L)'
;RESYLLLEEKLQMQRELFNAMRRLDILQELIEDPEVTEIMVNGPDQVFVETGGKIGRWEKSFESREQLEDLIQQIVSSVNRIVNTSVPLADARLSDGSRVHVVLEPIALNGPILTIRKFPEPMTMERLLDYGSISPEAADLLKTLVAARYNIFVSGGTGAGKTTFLNALSEFIPPGERVLTIEDAAELQLKHIENLVRQETREA
;
A
#
# COMPACT_ATOMS: atom_id res chain seq x y z
N ARG A 1 -14.25 23.01 -37.75
CA ARG A 1 -15.19 22.01 -37.17
C ARG A 1 -14.83 21.89 -35.72
N GLU A 2 -15.59 22.52 -34.82
CA GLU A 2 -15.51 22.30 -33.38
C GLU A 2 -16.04 20.89 -33.11
N SER A 3 -15.20 19.99 -32.71
CA SER A 3 -15.61 18.67 -32.21
C SER A 3 -16.08 18.86 -30.77
N TYR A 4 -17.38 18.78 -30.57
CA TYR A 4 -17.97 18.79 -29.25
C TYR A 4 -17.71 17.42 -28.60
N LEU A 5 -16.82 17.40 -27.58
CA LEU A 5 -16.62 16.23 -26.73
C LEU A 5 -17.90 15.88 -25.99
N LEU A 6 -18.24 14.61 -25.91
CA LEU A 6 -19.33 14.13 -25.07
C LEU A 6 -19.03 14.45 -23.58
N LEU A 7 -20.07 14.55 -22.77
CA LEU A 7 -19.91 14.87 -21.34
C LEU A 7 -18.99 13.86 -20.64
N GLU A 8 -19.10 12.60 -20.99
CA GLU A 8 -18.26 11.51 -20.48
C GLU A 8 -16.79 11.71 -20.85
N GLU A 9 -16.49 12.05 -22.09
CA GLU A 9 -15.13 12.35 -22.57
C GLU A 9 -14.52 13.56 -21.85
N LYS A 10 -15.32 14.60 -21.59
CA LYS A 10 -14.89 15.77 -20.82
C LYS A 10 -14.56 15.42 -19.38
N LEU A 11 -15.40 14.60 -18.73
CA LEU A 11 -15.19 14.15 -17.35
C LEU A 11 -13.96 13.24 -17.25
N GLN A 12 -13.76 12.38 -18.23
CA GLN A 12 -12.58 11.52 -18.29
C GLN A 12 -11.30 12.33 -18.47
N MET A 13 -11.28 13.24 -19.45
CA MET A 13 -10.15 14.15 -19.68
C MET A 13 -9.84 15.02 -18.45
N GLN A 14 -10.87 15.50 -17.74
CA GLN A 14 -10.69 16.26 -16.52
C GLN A 14 -10.05 15.40 -15.41
N ARG A 15 -10.45 14.15 -15.26
CA ARG A 15 -9.82 13.20 -14.31
C ARG A 15 -8.37 12.90 -14.68
N GLU A 16 -8.10 12.64 -15.95
CA GLU A 16 -6.74 12.37 -16.43
C GLU A 16 -5.82 13.57 -16.18
N LEU A 17 -6.24 14.79 -16.53
CA LEU A 17 -5.50 16.01 -16.24
C LEU A 17 -5.27 16.22 -14.73
N PHE A 18 -6.28 15.97 -13.91
CA PHE A 18 -6.16 16.12 -12.47
C PHE A 18 -5.19 15.08 -11.87
N ASN A 19 -5.24 13.84 -12.35
CA ASN A 19 -4.35 12.77 -11.91
C ASN A 19 -2.90 13.04 -12.33
N ALA A 20 -2.68 13.46 -13.57
CA ALA A 20 -1.35 13.83 -14.07
C ALA A 20 -0.72 15.01 -13.30
N MET A 21 -1.54 15.97 -12.85
CA MET A 21 -1.04 17.17 -12.17
C MET A 21 -0.89 17.02 -10.66
N ARG A 22 -1.64 16.14 -10.00
CA ARG A 22 -1.73 16.11 -8.52
C ARG A 22 -1.76 14.72 -7.88
N ARG A 23 -1.79 13.65 -8.68
CA ARG A 23 -1.90 12.27 -8.21
C ARG A 23 -0.82 11.39 -8.87
N LEU A 24 -1.05 10.10 -8.92
CA LEU A 24 -0.11 9.12 -9.45
C LEU A 24 -0.33 8.83 -10.94
N ASP A 25 -0.73 9.85 -11.70
CA ASP A 25 -0.94 9.78 -13.13
C ASP A 25 -1.81 8.57 -13.54
N ILE A 26 -1.38 7.80 -14.55
CA ILE A 26 -2.09 6.61 -15.01
C ILE A 26 -2.23 5.54 -13.92
N LEU A 27 -1.31 5.49 -12.94
CA LEU A 27 -1.36 4.48 -11.86
C LEU A 27 -2.44 4.78 -10.80
N GLN A 28 -3.06 5.97 -10.83
CA GLN A 28 -4.03 6.36 -9.82
C GLN A 28 -5.23 5.40 -9.75
N GLU A 29 -5.72 4.94 -10.89
CA GLU A 29 -6.83 3.99 -10.94
C GLU A 29 -6.48 2.64 -10.31
N LEU A 30 -5.21 2.18 -10.44
CA LEU A 30 -4.73 0.95 -9.82
C LEU A 30 -4.56 1.10 -8.31
N ILE A 31 -4.18 2.29 -7.85
CA ILE A 31 -4.10 2.59 -6.42
C ILE A 31 -5.50 2.59 -5.79
N GLU A 32 -6.50 3.09 -6.50
CA GLU A 32 -7.88 3.16 -6.03
C GLU A 32 -8.62 1.82 -6.14
N ASP A 33 -8.16 0.89 -6.98
CA ASP A 33 -8.77 -0.44 -7.13
C ASP A 33 -8.42 -1.35 -5.92
N PRO A 34 -9.38 -1.75 -5.08
CA PRO A 34 -9.12 -2.57 -3.89
C PRO A 34 -8.61 -3.98 -4.20
N GLU A 35 -8.86 -4.50 -5.41
CA GLU A 35 -8.42 -5.84 -5.81
C GLU A 35 -6.94 -5.88 -6.19
N VAL A 36 -6.34 -4.75 -6.55
CA VAL A 36 -4.92 -4.65 -6.87
C VAL A 36 -4.10 -4.65 -5.59
N THR A 37 -3.16 -5.57 -5.47
CA THR A 37 -2.26 -5.71 -4.32
C THR A 37 -0.87 -5.17 -4.58
N GLU A 38 -0.38 -5.28 -5.82
CA GLU A 38 0.94 -4.79 -6.21
C GLU A 38 0.93 -4.24 -7.64
N ILE A 39 1.65 -3.16 -7.86
CA ILE A 39 1.86 -2.52 -9.17
C ILE A 39 3.36 -2.54 -9.46
N MET A 40 3.73 -3.07 -10.60
CA MET A 40 5.13 -3.22 -11.02
C MET A 40 5.33 -2.54 -12.37
N VAL A 41 6.12 -1.48 -12.40
CA VAL A 41 6.49 -0.76 -13.62
C VAL A 41 7.92 -1.08 -13.97
N ASN A 42 8.14 -1.72 -15.10
CA ASN A 42 9.44 -2.15 -15.61
C ASN A 42 9.81 -1.33 -16.85
N GLY A 43 10.11 -0.05 -16.66
CA GLY A 43 10.22 0.93 -17.75
C GLY A 43 8.86 1.43 -18.21
N PRO A 44 8.82 2.41 -19.15
CA PRO A 44 7.58 3.08 -19.52
C PRO A 44 6.54 2.18 -20.17
N ASP A 45 6.98 1.17 -20.91
CA ASP A 45 6.12 0.32 -21.76
C ASP A 45 5.52 -0.90 -21.06
N GLN A 46 5.98 -1.21 -19.84
CA GLN A 46 5.66 -2.47 -19.17
C GLN A 46 5.14 -2.21 -17.75
N VAL A 47 3.82 -2.24 -17.61
CA VAL A 47 3.13 -2.19 -16.32
C VAL A 47 2.48 -3.55 -16.06
N PHE A 48 2.76 -4.11 -14.89
CA PHE A 48 2.15 -5.34 -14.40
C PHE A 48 1.41 -5.06 -13.10
N VAL A 49 0.35 -5.80 -12.87
CA VAL A 49 -0.44 -5.72 -11.65
C VAL A 49 -0.66 -7.10 -11.06
N GLU A 50 -0.66 -7.17 -9.74
CA GLU A 50 -1.08 -8.37 -9.03
C GLU A 50 -2.50 -8.18 -8.51
N THR A 51 -3.37 -9.14 -8.82
CA THR A 51 -4.76 -9.19 -8.36
C THR A 51 -5.08 -10.62 -7.95
N GLY A 52 -5.54 -10.83 -6.71
CA GLY A 52 -5.85 -12.17 -6.20
C GLY A 52 -4.68 -13.16 -6.25
N GLY A 53 -3.45 -12.70 -6.07
CA GLY A 53 -2.22 -13.51 -6.12
C GLY A 53 -1.79 -13.91 -7.54
N LYS A 54 -2.34 -13.29 -8.58
CA LYS A 54 -1.97 -13.51 -9.98
C LYS A 54 -1.44 -12.22 -10.59
N ILE A 55 -0.28 -12.33 -11.24
CA ILE A 55 0.34 -11.22 -11.95
C ILE A 55 -0.15 -11.22 -13.40
N GLY A 56 -0.64 -10.07 -13.85
CA GLY A 56 -1.07 -9.83 -15.23
C GLY A 56 -0.45 -8.55 -15.78
N ARG A 57 -0.30 -8.47 -17.11
CA ARG A 57 0.12 -7.24 -17.77
C ARG A 57 -1.07 -6.29 -17.85
N TRP A 58 -0.86 -5.04 -17.48
CA TRP A 58 -1.85 -3.99 -17.63
C TRP A 58 -1.83 -3.39 -19.04
N GLU A 59 -2.98 -2.96 -19.53
CA GLU A 59 -3.14 -2.52 -20.92
C GLU A 59 -2.57 -1.11 -21.17
N LYS A 60 -2.52 -0.26 -20.12
CA LYS A 60 -1.95 1.09 -20.24
C LYS A 60 -0.45 1.09 -19.97
N SER A 61 0.23 2.07 -20.55
CA SER A 61 1.66 2.32 -20.38
C SER A 61 1.90 3.82 -20.30
N PHE A 62 3.10 4.21 -19.88
CA PHE A 62 3.53 5.61 -19.93
C PHE A 62 3.83 6.01 -21.36
N GLU A 63 3.56 7.27 -21.71
CA GLU A 63 3.82 7.80 -23.05
C GLU A 63 5.32 7.94 -23.33
N SER A 64 6.11 8.19 -22.27
CA SER A 64 7.55 8.33 -22.38
C SER A 64 8.27 7.94 -21.09
N ARG A 65 9.58 7.80 -21.20
CA ARG A 65 10.46 7.60 -20.03
C ARG A 65 10.43 8.81 -19.10
N GLU A 66 10.40 10.01 -19.65
CA GLU A 66 10.37 11.26 -18.91
C GLU A 66 9.12 11.35 -18.03
N GLN A 67 7.96 10.95 -18.55
CA GLN A 67 6.71 10.91 -17.78
C GLN A 67 6.83 10.00 -16.55
N LEU A 68 7.42 8.80 -16.71
CA LEU A 68 7.66 7.88 -15.61
C LEU A 68 8.66 8.45 -14.59
N GLU A 69 9.75 9.07 -15.07
CA GLU A 69 10.74 9.70 -14.20
C GLU A 69 10.15 10.87 -13.42
N ASP A 70 9.33 11.70 -14.03
CA ASP A 70 8.62 12.81 -13.37
C ASP A 70 7.69 12.30 -12.27
N LEU A 71 6.94 11.23 -12.53
CA LEU A 71 6.10 10.59 -11.52
C LEU A 71 6.95 10.05 -10.35
N ILE A 72 8.05 9.38 -10.65
CA ILE A 72 8.99 8.88 -9.63
C ILE A 72 9.51 10.03 -8.77
N GLN A 73 9.96 11.13 -9.39
CA GLN A 73 10.44 12.30 -8.66
C GLN A 73 9.35 12.93 -7.79
N GLN A 74 8.12 12.99 -8.29
CA GLN A 74 6.97 13.49 -7.51
C GLN A 74 6.73 12.62 -6.27
N ILE A 75 6.72 11.28 -6.41
CA ILE A 75 6.52 10.34 -5.29
C ILE A 75 7.62 10.52 -4.25
N VAL A 76 8.87 10.46 -4.68
CA VAL A 76 10.04 10.46 -3.78
C VAL A 76 10.17 11.81 -3.06
N SER A 77 9.92 12.91 -3.77
CA SER A 77 9.96 14.26 -3.19
C SER A 77 8.87 14.48 -2.14
N SER A 78 7.70 13.87 -2.31
CA SER A 78 6.58 13.99 -1.35
C SER A 78 6.93 13.47 0.06
N VAL A 79 7.92 12.59 0.15
CA VAL A 79 8.42 11.99 1.41
C VAL A 79 9.82 12.47 1.80
N ASN A 80 10.28 13.58 1.22
CA ASN A 80 11.61 14.17 1.45
C ASN A 80 12.77 13.18 1.18
N ARG A 81 12.63 12.35 0.17
CA ARG A 81 13.68 11.45 -0.32
C ARG A 81 14.24 11.99 -1.63
N ILE A 82 15.41 11.50 -2.00
CA ILE A 82 16.09 11.85 -3.26
C ILE A 82 16.42 10.54 -3.97
N VAL A 83 16.13 10.49 -5.26
CA VAL A 83 16.59 9.42 -6.15
C VAL A 83 17.16 10.05 -7.42
N ASN A 84 18.36 9.62 -7.80
CA ASN A 84 19.06 10.06 -9.01
C ASN A 84 20.15 9.04 -9.38
N THR A 85 20.93 9.32 -10.40
CA THR A 85 22.02 8.44 -10.85
C THR A 85 23.11 8.18 -9.79
N SER A 86 23.29 9.09 -8.82
CA SER A 86 24.25 8.91 -7.71
C SER A 86 23.64 8.13 -6.54
N VAL A 87 22.32 8.23 -6.36
CA VAL A 87 21.55 7.49 -5.35
C VAL A 87 20.39 6.81 -6.10
N PRO A 88 20.65 5.71 -6.80
CA PRO A 88 19.69 5.13 -7.74
C PRO A 88 18.60 4.28 -7.10
N LEU A 89 18.61 4.13 -5.78
CA LEU A 89 17.65 3.36 -5.00
C LEU A 89 16.90 4.28 -4.03
N ALA A 90 15.60 4.15 -3.97
CA ALA A 90 14.80 4.85 -2.98
C ALA A 90 13.62 3.99 -2.53
N ASP A 91 13.42 3.94 -1.21
CA ASP A 91 12.22 3.43 -0.58
C ASP A 91 11.40 4.60 -0.07
N ALA A 92 10.12 4.59 -0.38
CA ALA A 92 9.18 5.62 -0.01
C ALA A 92 7.88 4.97 0.50
N ARG A 93 7.01 5.79 1.07
CA ARG A 93 5.69 5.36 1.50
C ARG A 93 4.67 6.43 1.12
N LEU A 94 3.64 6.03 0.42
CA LEU A 94 2.53 6.91 0.07
C LEU A 94 1.68 7.25 1.29
N SER A 95 0.83 8.26 1.17
CA SER A 95 -0.05 8.72 2.25
C SER A 95 -1.08 7.67 2.71
N ASP A 96 -1.43 6.73 1.83
CA ASP A 96 -2.30 5.58 2.14
C ASP A 96 -1.56 4.44 2.86
N GLY A 97 -0.23 4.56 3.03
CA GLY A 97 0.65 3.57 3.65
C GLY A 97 1.30 2.60 2.66
N SER A 98 0.94 2.64 1.38
CA SER A 98 1.53 1.80 0.34
C SER A 98 3.05 2.00 0.27
N ARG A 99 3.79 0.91 0.16
CA ARG A 99 5.25 0.95 0.00
C ARG A 99 5.63 1.16 -1.44
N VAL A 100 6.57 2.04 -1.67
CA VAL A 100 7.12 2.33 -2.98
C VAL A 100 8.61 2.02 -2.97
N HIS A 101 9.03 1.21 -3.92
CA HIS A 101 10.44 0.93 -4.20
C HIS A 101 10.78 1.43 -5.60
N VAL A 102 11.85 2.22 -5.69
CA VAL A 102 12.33 2.81 -6.94
C VAL A 102 13.74 2.35 -7.20
N VAL A 103 14.02 1.97 -8.45
CA VAL A 103 15.36 1.67 -8.93
C VAL A 103 15.59 2.43 -10.24
N LEU A 104 16.65 3.25 -10.29
CA LEU A 104 17.07 3.99 -11.48
C LEU A 104 18.37 3.43 -12.05
N GLU A 105 18.78 3.94 -13.21
CA GLU A 105 20.13 3.73 -13.73
C GLU A 105 21.20 4.28 -12.76
N PRO A 106 22.35 3.63 -12.65
CA PRO A 106 22.85 2.54 -13.50
C PRO A 106 22.46 1.13 -13.04
N ILE A 107 21.63 0.97 -12.00
CA ILE A 107 21.23 -0.34 -11.48
C ILE A 107 20.12 -0.93 -12.34
N ALA A 108 19.12 -0.15 -12.71
CA ALA A 108 18.03 -0.55 -13.58
C ALA A 108 18.47 -0.53 -15.06
N LEU A 109 18.72 -1.69 -15.63
CA LEU A 109 19.26 -1.81 -16.99
C LEU A 109 18.22 -1.55 -18.09
N ASN A 110 16.94 -1.75 -17.81
CA ASN A 110 15.84 -1.65 -18.76
C ASN A 110 15.03 -0.35 -18.63
N GLY A 111 15.57 0.65 -17.95
CA GLY A 111 14.89 1.90 -17.62
C GLY A 111 14.42 1.97 -16.17
N PRO A 112 13.76 3.05 -15.76
CA PRO A 112 13.27 3.23 -14.39
C PRO A 112 12.34 2.11 -13.97
N ILE A 113 12.54 1.60 -12.75
CA ILE A 113 11.69 0.59 -12.13
C ILE A 113 10.96 1.26 -10.97
N LEU A 114 9.64 1.03 -10.90
CA LEU A 114 8.79 1.49 -9.81
C LEU A 114 7.92 0.33 -9.37
N THR A 115 8.01 -0.05 -8.11
CA THR A 115 7.12 -1.05 -7.50
C THR A 115 6.32 -0.41 -6.40
N ILE A 116 5.00 -0.56 -6.44
CA ILE A 116 4.10 -0.07 -5.39
C ILE A 116 3.36 -1.27 -4.82
N ARG A 117 3.65 -1.60 -3.57
CA ARG A 117 2.96 -2.64 -2.83
C ARG A 117 1.92 -2.01 -1.93
N LYS A 118 0.67 -2.26 -2.25
CA LYS A 118 -0.46 -1.77 -1.47
C LYS A 118 -0.64 -2.59 -0.20
N PHE A 119 -1.13 -1.93 0.83
CA PHE A 119 -1.65 -2.66 1.97
C PHE A 119 -3.13 -2.94 1.73
N PRO A 120 -3.56 -4.22 1.78
CA PRO A 120 -4.97 -4.55 1.76
C PRO A 120 -5.67 -3.89 2.96
N GLU A 121 -6.97 -3.69 2.85
CA GLU A 121 -7.75 -3.31 4.03
C GLU A 121 -7.50 -4.29 5.17
N PRO A 122 -7.36 -3.79 6.41
CA PRO A 122 -7.10 -4.67 7.54
C PRO A 122 -8.24 -5.68 7.68
N MET A 123 -7.88 -6.93 7.87
CA MET A 123 -8.84 -7.98 8.17
C MET A 123 -9.46 -7.71 9.53
N THR A 124 -10.78 -7.71 9.61
CA THR A 124 -11.53 -7.56 10.85
C THR A 124 -11.76 -8.91 11.53
N MET A 125 -12.06 -8.90 12.83
CA MET A 125 -12.42 -10.12 13.55
C MET A 125 -13.72 -10.73 12.99
N GLU A 126 -14.67 -9.90 12.58
CA GLU A 126 -15.91 -10.33 11.93
C GLU A 126 -15.62 -11.12 10.65
N ARG A 127 -14.76 -10.60 9.78
CA ARG A 127 -14.33 -11.32 8.56
C ARG A 127 -13.63 -12.64 8.84
N LEU A 128 -12.81 -12.71 9.89
CA LEU A 128 -12.17 -13.97 10.30
C LEU A 128 -13.20 -15.02 10.77
N LEU A 129 -14.25 -14.58 11.44
CA LEU A 129 -15.37 -15.42 11.83
C LEU A 129 -16.15 -15.91 10.60
N ASP A 130 -16.49 -15.02 9.68
CA ASP A 130 -17.21 -15.34 8.44
C ASP A 130 -16.44 -16.34 7.56
N TYR A 131 -15.12 -16.22 7.49
CA TYR A 131 -14.28 -17.21 6.80
C TYR A 131 -14.08 -18.52 7.57
N GLY A 132 -14.59 -18.64 8.79
CA GLY A 132 -14.35 -19.80 9.65
C GLY A 132 -12.88 -19.98 10.07
N SER A 133 -12.08 -18.91 9.96
CA SER A 133 -10.65 -18.93 10.36
C SER A 133 -10.47 -18.97 11.87
N ILE A 134 -11.48 -18.56 12.62
CA ILE A 134 -11.54 -18.60 14.07
C ILE A 134 -12.98 -18.94 14.51
N SER A 135 -13.12 -19.69 15.61
CA SER A 135 -14.45 -19.96 16.16
C SER A 135 -14.94 -18.79 17.03
N PRO A 136 -16.28 -18.61 17.18
CA PRO A 136 -16.83 -17.58 18.05
C PRO A 136 -16.33 -17.67 19.49
N GLU A 137 -16.21 -18.87 20.04
CA GLU A 137 -15.72 -19.10 21.41
C GLU A 137 -14.27 -18.67 21.58
N ALA A 138 -13.44 -18.92 20.54
CA ALA A 138 -12.02 -18.51 20.56
C ALA A 138 -11.92 -16.97 20.43
N ALA A 139 -12.74 -16.33 19.62
CA ALA A 139 -12.80 -14.88 19.50
C ALA A 139 -13.20 -14.21 20.84
N ASP A 140 -14.22 -14.73 21.51
CA ASP A 140 -14.68 -14.25 22.82
C ASP A 140 -13.61 -14.42 23.91
N LEU A 141 -12.90 -15.55 23.91
CA LEU A 141 -11.76 -15.76 24.81
C LEU A 141 -10.67 -14.73 24.56
N LEU A 142 -10.27 -14.51 23.29
CA LEU A 142 -9.24 -13.55 22.92
C LEU A 142 -9.66 -12.12 23.29
N LYS A 143 -10.90 -11.76 23.08
CA LYS A 143 -11.45 -10.47 23.52
C LYS A 143 -11.27 -10.27 25.02
N THR A 144 -11.57 -11.28 25.80
CA THR A 144 -11.41 -11.25 27.26
C THR A 144 -9.92 -11.12 27.65
N LEU A 145 -9.03 -11.85 26.98
CA LEU A 145 -7.59 -11.82 27.26
C LEU A 145 -6.98 -10.45 26.90
N VAL A 146 -7.37 -9.86 25.77
CA VAL A 146 -6.91 -8.52 25.37
C VAL A 146 -7.40 -7.47 26.37
N ALA A 147 -8.69 -7.48 26.72
CA ALA A 147 -9.24 -6.54 27.69
C ALA A 147 -8.59 -6.68 29.09
N ALA A 148 -8.21 -7.91 29.48
CA ALA A 148 -7.49 -8.20 30.71
C ALA A 148 -5.97 -7.96 30.63
N ARG A 149 -5.47 -7.48 29.49
CA ARG A 149 -4.05 -7.12 29.27
C ARG A 149 -3.07 -8.29 29.41
N TYR A 150 -3.48 -9.48 28.96
CA TYR A 150 -2.57 -10.63 28.90
C TYR A 150 -1.52 -10.43 27.81
N ASN A 151 -0.33 -10.99 28.04
CA ASN A 151 0.67 -11.10 26.99
C ASN A 151 0.24 -12.15 25.96
N ILE A 152 0.15 -11.76 24.70
CA ILE A 152 -0.29 -12.63 23.60
C ILE A 152 0.84 -12.72 22.57
N PHE A 153 1.20 -13.94 22.20
CA PHE A 153 2.17 -14.21 21.16
C PHE A 153 1.47 -14.81 19.94
N VAL A 154 1.66 -14.20 18.78
CA VAL A 154 1.19 -14.71 17.50
C VAL A 154 2.39 -15.21 16.71
N SER A 155 2.45 -16.52 16.45
CA SER A 155 3.55 -17.16 15.72
C SER A 155 3.06 -17.89 14.48
N GLY A 156 3.95 -18.08 13.52
CA GLY A 156 3.67 -18.76 12.25
C GLY A 156 4.73 -18.46 11.20
N GLY A 157 4.72 -19.19 10.11
CA GLY A 157 5.61 -18.97 8.96
C GLY A 157 5.35 -17.65 8.24
N THR A 158 6.20 -17.33 7.26
CA THR A 158 5.97 -16.20 6.36
C THR A 158 4.68 -16.42 5.58
N GLY A 159 3.86 -15.37 5.41
CA GLY A 159 2.58 -15.46 4.72
C GLY A 159 1.45 -16.16 5.50
N ALA A 160 1.67 -16.60 6.75
CA ALA A 160 0.66 -17.29 7.57
C ALA A 160 -0.44 -16.35 8.13
N GLY A 161 -0.42 -15.06 7.82
CA GLY A 161 -1.43 -14.10 8.28
C GLY A 161 -1.22 -13.54 9.69
N LYS A 162 0.00 -13.60 10.25
CA LYS A 162 0.31 -13.08 11.61
C LYS A 162 -0.11 -11.61 11.78
N THR A 163 0.33 -10.75 10.89
CA THR A 163 0.02 -9.31 10.92
C THR A 163 -1.48 -9.06 10.69
N THR A 164 -2.09 -9.84 9.81
CA THR A 164 -3.53 -9.86 9.57
C THR A 164 -4.31 -10.18 10.85
N PHE A 165 -3.89 -11.23 11.55
CA PHE A 165 -4.51 -11.64 12.81
C PHE A 165 -4.28 -10.61 13.93
N LEU A 166 -3.08 -10.00 14.02
CA LEU A 166 -2.81 -8.93 14.98
C LEU A 166 -3.69 -7.69 14.73
N ASN A 167 -3.94 -7.34 13.47
CA ASN A 167 -4.88 -6.27 13.13
C ASN A 167 -6.29 -6.58 13.66
N ALA A 168 -6.82 -7.79 13.38
CA ALA A 168 -8.12 -8.21 13.87
C ALA A 168 -8.18 -8.26 15.41
N LEU A 169 -7.13 -8.76 16.05
CA LEU A 169 -7.04 -8.84 17.51
C LEU A 169 -7.02 -7.45 18.17
N SER A 170 -6.42 -6.49 17.49
CA SER A 170 -6.34 -5.11 18.00
C SER A 170 -7.70 -4.43 18.17
N GLU A 171 -8.74 -4.87 17.44
CA GLU A 171 -10.11 -4.35 17.59
C GLU A 171 -10.67 -4.56 19.00
N PHE A 172 -10.12 -5.50 19.76
CA PHE A 172 -10.51 -5.75 21.14
C PHE A 172 -9.82 -4.86 22.17
N ILE A 173 -8.87 -4.02 21.75
CA ILE A 173 -8.21 -3.06 22.65
C ILE A 173 -9.25 -2.03 23.10
N PRO A 174 -9.42 -1.82 24.43
CA PRO A 174 -10.40 -0.87 24.91
C PRO A 174 -10.13 0.57 24.41
N PRO A 175 -11.19 1.35 24.10
CA PRO A 175 -11.02 2.74 23.73
C PRO A 175 -10.38 3.54 24.88
N GLY A 176 -9.49 4.47 24.54
CA GLY A 176 -8.75 5.29 25.52
C GLY A 176 -7.42 4.70 25.98
N GLU A 177 -7.08 3.47 25.56
CA GLU A 177 -5.74 2.93 25.79
C GLU A 177 -4.70 3.65 24.92
N ARG A 178 -3.49 3.84 25.48
CA ARG A 178 -2.34 4.26 24.71
C ARG A 178 -1.65 3.02 24.14
N VAL A 179 -1.61 2.92 22.82
CA VAL A 179 -0.97 1.81 22.10
C VAL A 179 0.33 2.27 21.45
N LEU A 180 1.36 1.48 21.61
CA LEU A 180 2.66 1.68 20.95
C LEU A 180 2.93 0.46 20.06
N THR A 181 3.22 0.68 18.78
CA THR A 181 3.73 -0.36 17.88
C THR A 181 5.22 -0.15 17.61
N ILE A 182 5.96 -1.25 17.56
CA ILE A 182 7.37 -1.29 17.13
C ILE A 182 7.46 -2.38 16.07
N GLU A 183 7.75 -1.99 14.85
CA GLU A 183 7.68 -2.86 13.68
C GLU A 183 8.95 -2.70 12.82
N ASP A 184 9.39 -3.77 12.17
CA ASP A 184 10.47 -3.67 11.17
C ASP A 184 9.98 -2.89 9.95
N ALA A 185 8.69 -3.02 9.65
CA ALA A 185 7.98 -2.20 8.70
C ALA A 185 6.55 -1.99 9.21
N ALA A 186 6.09 -0.75 9.22
CA ALA A 186 4.77 -0.40 9.76
C ALA A 186 3.63 -0.99 8.90
N GLU A 187 3.21 -2.20 9.22
CA GLU A 187 2.13 -2.95 8.54
C GLU A 187 0.82 -2.93 9.32
N LEU A 188 0.87 -2.68 10.64
CA LEU A 188 -0.33 -2.64 11.46
C LEU A 188 -1.16 -1.38 11.17
N GLN A 189 -2.47 -1.56 10.99
CA GLN A 189 -3.43 -0.50 10.71
C GLN A 189 -4.45 -0.39 11.83
N LEU A 190 -4.09 0.24 12.94
CA LEU A 190 -4.91 0.38 14.13
C LEU A 190 -5.78 1.65 14.04
N LYS A 191 -6.70 1.70 13.06
CA LYS A 191 -7.50 2.91 12.73
C LYS A 191 -8.44 3.38 13.85
N HIS A 192 -8.80 2.50 14.78
CA HIS A 192 -9.75 2.77 15.88
C HIS A 192 -9.07 3.27 17.17
N ILE A 193 -7.72 3.31 17.21
CA ILE A 193 -6.95 3.76 18.38
C ILE A 193 -6.60 5.23 18.23
N GLU A 194 -7.16 6.08 19.07
CA GLU A 194 -6.89 7.53 19.05
C GLU A 194 -5.47 7.87 19.55
N ASN A 195 -5.02 7.21 20.64
CA ASN A 195 -3.69 7.44 21.20
C ASN A 195 -2.70 6.39 20.73
N LEU A 196 -2.42 6.40 19.41
CA LEU A 196 -1.50 5.47 18.76
C LEU A 196 -0.14 6.11 18.52
N VAL A 197 0.92 5.43 18.97
CA VAL A 197 2.32 5.76 18.67
C VAL A 197 2.92 4.64 17.82
N ARG A 198 3.37 4.99 16.63
CA ARG A 198 3.97 4.03 15.68
C ARG A 198 5.47 4.27 15.57
N GLN A 199 6.24 3.21 15.71
CA GLN A 199 7.70 3.24 15.57
C GLN A 199 8.13 2.15 14.60
N GLU A 200 9.09 2.47 13.75
CA GLU A 200 9.81 1.50 12.93
C GLU A 200 11.22 1.31 13.46
N THR A 201 11.72 0.08 13.40
CA THR A 201 13.12 -0.20 13.68
C THR A 201 13.99 0.44 12.59
N ARG A 202 15.18 0.86 12.95
CA ARG A 202 16.18 1.35 12.00
C ARG A 202 17.41 0.47 12.10
N GLU A 203 17.82 -0.06 10.97
CA GLU A 203 19.13 -0.71 10.90
C GLU A 203 20.21 0.30 11.23
N ALA A 204 21.16 -0.14 12.05
CA ALA A 204 22.27 0.69 12.56
C ALA A 204 23.34 0.92 11.48
#